data_898b3b5ee340b5d8d9ca6402a62c2163
#
_entry.id   898b3b5ee340b5d8d9ca6402a62c2163
#
_cell.length_a   1.000
_cell.length_b   1.000
_cell.length_c   1.000
_cell.angle_alpha   90.00
_cell.angle_beta   90.00
_cell.angle_gamma   90.00
#
_symmetry.space_group_name_H-M   'P 1'
#
loop_
_entity.id
_entity.type
_entity.pdbx_description
1 polymer ?
#
loop_
_entity_poly.entity_id
_entity_poly.type
_entity_poly.pdbx_seq_one_letter_code
_entity_poly.pdbx_strand_id
1 'polypeptide(L)'
;AQPLFSRTSRGVFPTPFGKSFLRYVTPIQIQLNQVNSLFFKGKSTNALSFILANDGFQVASEVFIELFQKYQSAGVYMKQMDSSANESKSLVATGQADIGFVRLWTCYKRIEQQQFNAMGLIYQQVCTTGLAIGVGPKNPLYHQDLECVSPSMLEGFSLIQHEYMDGGPYEDILDQIGITNSRSRVVTSSRAVIEELIQNTDAYFITADTHQYYTPENVHKMIPLTGCNVQAELGWIAQRGIALSPVALEYTRMLEQRFI
;
A
#
# COMPACT_ATOMS: atom_id res chain seq x y z
N ALA A 1 -16.57 30.81 -20.65
CA ALA A 1 -16.35 29.60 -19.85
C ALA A 1 -14.96 29.67 -19.24
N GLN A 2 -14.82 29.35 -17.96
CA GLN A 2 -13.50 29.29 -17.29
C GLN A 2 -12.84 27.94 -17.64
N PRO A 3 -11.55 27.94 -17.99
CA PRO A 3 -10.85 26.70 -18.32
C PRO A 3 -10.68 25.82 -17.08
N LEU A 4 -10.90 24.51 -17.23
CA LEU A 4 -10.70 23.52 -16.14
C LEU A 4 -9.24 23.19 -15.94
N PHE A 5 -8.42 23.23 -16.99
CA PHE A 5 -7.00 22.89 -16.96
C PHE A 5 -6.16 24.00 -17.58
N SER A 6 -4.95 24.17 -17.06
CA SER A 6 -3.89 24.98 -17.65
C SER A 6 -2.76 24.07 -18.15
N ARG A 7 -2.21 24.38 -19.32
CA ARG A 7 -1.03 23.69 -19.87
C ARG A 7 0.21 24.53 -19.62
N THR A 8 1.24 23.88 -19.12
CA THR A 8 2.58 24.47 -18.94
C THR A 8 3.62 23.56 -19.60
N SER A 9 4.87 24.01 -19.67
CA SER A 9 5.99 23.17 -20.11
C SER A 9 6.23 21.94 -19.21
N ARG A 10 5.63 21.93 -18.01
CA ARG A 10 5.73 20.83 -17.02
C ARG A 10 4.51 19.89 -17.00
N GLY A 11 3.55 20.08 -17.92
CA GLY A 11 2.36 19.24 -18.00
C GLY A 11 1.04 19.99 -17.90
N VAL A 12 -0.03 19.26 -17.66
CA VAL A 12 -1.41 19.77 -17.55
C VAL A 12 -1.83 19.75 -16.08
N PHE A 13 -2.24 20.91 -15.56
CA PHE A 13 -2.66 21.07 -14.16
C PHE A 13 -4.07 21.67 -14.07
N PRO A 14 -4.90 21.25 -13.08
CA PRO A 14 -6.21 21.85 -12.87
C PRO A 14 -6.06 23.31 -12.42
N THR A 15 -6.85 24.19 -13.01
CA THR A 15 -6.99 25.58 -12.55
C THR A 15 -7.67 25.65 -11.17
N PRO A 16 -7.70 26.80 -10.47
CA PRO A 16 -8.50 26.98 -9.27
C PRO A 16 -9.98 26.61 -9.48
N PHE A 17 -10.55 26.98 -10.65
CA PHE A 17 -11.90 26.59 -11.05
C PHE A 17 -11.99 25.08 -11.30
N GLY A 18 -10.99 24.48 -11.97
CA GLY A 18 -10.89 23.05 -12.19
C GLY A 18 -10.86 22.25 -10.89
N LYS A 19 -10.09 22.72 -9.88
CA LYS A 19 -10.08 22.12 -8.54
C LYS A 19 -11.46 22.20 -7.85
N SER A 20 -12.13 23.34 -7.96
CA SER A 20 -13.47 23.51 -7.42
C SER A 20 -14.47 22.60 -8.14
N PHE A 21 -14.40 22.51 -9.46
CA PHE A 21 -15.25 21.63 -10.27
C PHE A 21 -15.07 20.15 -9.87
N LEU A 22 -13.84 19.67 -9.71
CA LEU A 22 -13.55 18.31 -9.27
C LEU A 22 -14.16 17.99 -7.91
N ARG A 23 -14.23 18.95 -6.98
CA ARG A 23 -14.91 18.78 -5.70
C ARG A 23 -16.37 18.35 -5.83
N TYR A 24 -17.08 18.88 -6.84
CA TYR A 24 -18.50 18.55 -7.06
C TYR A 24 -18.68 17.32 -7.94
N VAL A 25 -17.79 17.09 -8.89
CA VAL A 25 -17.92 15.98 -9.85
C VAL A 25 -17.45 14.65 -9.26
N THR A 26 -16.41 14.66 -8.42
CA THR A 26 -15.91 13.43 -7.79
C THR A 26 -16.98 12.68 -6.98
N PRO A 27 -17.78 13.31 -6.11
CA PRO A 27 -18.90 12.63 -5.43
C PRO A 27 -19.94 12.04 -6.40
N ILE A 28 -20.24 12.74 -7.50
CA ILE A 28 -21.18 12.25 -8.53
C ILE A 28 -20.63 10.99 -9.20
N GLN A 29 -19.34 10.99 -9.52
CA GLN A 29 -18.68 9.83 -10.12
C GLN A 29 -18.68 8.63 -9.16
N ILE A 30 -18.46 8.87 -7.86
CA ILE A 30 -18.57 7.85 -6.81
C ILE A 30 -19.96 7.23 -6.80
N GLN A 31 -21.00 8.06 -6.80
CA GLN A 31 -22.40 7.60 -6.82
C GLN A 31 -22.74 6.82 -8.10
N LEU A 32 -22.26 7.27 -9.27
CA LEU A 32 -22.43 6.54 -10.53
C LEU A 32 -21.72 5.18 -10.50
N ASN A 33 -20.52 5.10 -9.92
CA ASN A 33 -19.81 3.84 -9.78
C ASN A 33 -20.53 2.89 -8.82
N GLN A 34 -21.11 3.40 -7.73
CA GLN A 34 -21.96 2.62 -6.83
C GLN A 34 -23.22 2.09 -7.53
N VAL A 35 -23.90 2.93 -8.30
CA VAL A 35 -25.06 2.51 -9.12
C VAL A 35 -24.64 1.48 -10.15
N ASN A 36 -23.54 1.69 -10.87
CA ASN A 36 -23.01 0.72 -11.83
C ASN A 36 -22.67 -0.62 -11.15
N SER A 37 -22.10 -0.60 -9.93
CA SER A 37 -21.83 -1.83 -9.18
C SER A 37 -23.10 -2.62 -8.85
N LEU A 38 -24.24 -1.95 -8.64
CA LEU A 38 -25.53 -2.59 -8.45
C LEU A 38 -26.01 -3.29 -9.73
N PHE A 39 -25.79 -2.68 -10.91
CA PHE A 39 -26.16 -3.28 -12.19
C PHE A 39 -25.25 -4.46 -12.58
N PHE A 40 -23.96 -4.41 -12.26
CA PHE A 40 -23.06 -5.54 -12.47
C PHE A 40 -23.35 -6.70 -11.51
N LYS A 41 -23.81 -6.42 -10.28
CA LYS A 41 -24.36 -7.44 -9.36
C LYS A 41 -25.65 -8.10 -9.89
N GLY A 42 -26.39 -7.45 -10.80
CA GLY A 42 -27.66 -7.94 -11.34
C GLY A 42 -27.55 -9.01 -12.43
N LYS A 43 -26.37 -9.35 -12.94
CA LYS A 43 -26.20 -10.43 -13.95
C LYS A 43 -25.77 -11.77 -13.37
N SER A 44 -25.50 -11.87 -12.08
CA SER A 44 -25.29 -13.12 -11.37
C SER A 44 -26.03 -13.02 -10.04
N THR A 45 -27.21 -13.57 -9.98
CA THR A 45 -27.99 -13.73 -8.76
C THR A 45 -27.14 -14.49 -7.73
N ASN A 46 -26.70 -13.79 -6.66
CA ASN A 46 -25.90 -14.28 -5.54
C ASN A 46 -24.37 -14.41 -5.72
N ALA A 47 -23.74 -13.84 -6.71
CA ALA A 47 -22.28 -13.84 -6.76
C ALA A 47 -21.70 -12.96 -5.62
N LEU A 48 -21.06 -13.59 -4.67
CA LEU A 48 -20.24 -12.90 -3.68
C LEU A 48 -19.10 -12.17 -4.39
N SER A 49 -18.81 -10.93 -4.00
CA SER A 49 -17.71 -10.18 -4.59
C SER A 49 -16.87 -9.52 -3.51
N PHE A 50 -15.55 -9.45 -3.75
CA PHE A 50 -14.63 -8.77 -2.87
C PHE A 50 -13.45 -8.19 -3.65
N ILE A 51 -13.15 -6.91 -3.44
CA ILE A 51 -12.05 -6.21 -4.10
C ILE A 51 -11.14 -5.60 -3.05
N LEU A 52 -9.86 -6.03 -3.08
CA LEU A 52 -8.80 -5.58 -2.20
C LEU A 52 -7.84 -4.64 -2.94
N ALA A 53 -7.54 -3.48 -2.37
CA ALA A 53 -6.38 -2.67 -2.72
C ALA A 53 -5.27 -2.93 -1.69
N ASN A 54 -4.09 -3.38 -2.16
CA ASN A 54 -3.00 -3.82 -1.27
C ASN A 54 -1.75 -2.98 -1.52
N ASP A 55 -1.22 -2.33 -0.46
CA ASP A 55 0.05 -1.59 -0.50
C ASP A 55 1.25 -2.55 -0.44
N GLY A 56 1.19 -3.60 -1.26
CA GLY A 56 2.31 -4.49 -1.49
C GLY A 56 2.64 -5.49 -0.38
N PHE A 57 1.77 -5.73 0.59
CA PHE A 57 2.04 -6.66 1.68
C PHE A 57 1.64 -8.10 1.35
N GLN A 58 2.59 -9.02 1.49
CA GLN A 58 2.37 -10.45 1.23
C GLN A 58 1.32 -11.03 2.19
N VAL A 59 1.35 -10.67 3.47
CA VAL A 59 0.37 -11.14 4.46
C VAL A 59 -1.07 -10.86 4.03
N ALA A 60 -1.33 -9.69 3.43
CA ALA A 60 -2.65 -9.34 2.92
C ALA A 60 -3.07 -10.20 1.72
N SER A 61 -2.10 -10.55 0.86
CA SER A 61 -2.32 -11.44 -0.28
C SER A 61 -2.55 -12.89 0.14
N GLU A 62 -1.85 -13.38 1.17
CA GLU A 62 -2.07 -14.73 1.72
C GLU A 62 -3.48 -14.86 2.28
N VAL A 63 -3.92 -13.89 3.09
CA VAL A 63 -5.29 -13.87 3.60
C VAL A 63 -6.33 -13.80 2.48
N PHE A 64 -6.04 -13.04 1.41
CA PHE A 64 -6.90 -12.98 0.22
C PHE A 64 -7.01 -14.35 -0.47
N ILE A 65 -5.91 -15.09 -0.60
CA ILE A 65 -5.89 -16.44 -1.19
C ILE A 65 -6.67 -17.41 -0.31
N GLU A 66 -6.48 -17.40 1.01
CA GLU A 66 -7.23 -18.25 1.95
C GLU A 66 -8.73 -17.95 1.90
N LEU A 67 -9.11 -16.69 1.82
CA LEU A 67 -10.49 -16.30 1.65
C LEU A 67 -11.07 -16.82 0.33
N PHE A 68 -10.31 -16.73 -0.77
CA PHE A 68 -10.71 -17.32 -2.05
C PHE A 68 -10.92 -18.83 -1.95
N GLN A 69 -9.99 -19.55 -1.34
CA GLN A 69 -10.12 -21.00 -1.13
C GLN A 69 -11.39 -21.36 -0.35
N LYS A 70 -11.78 -20.55 0.64
CA LYS A 70 -13.00 -20.73 1.41
C LYS A 70 -14.27 -20.54 0.59
N TYR A 71 -14.29 -19.58 -0.33
CA TYR A 71 -15.50 -19.19 -1.06
C TYR A 71 -15.56 -19.68 -2.51
N GLN A 72 -14.49 -20.29 -3.06
CA GLN A 72 -14.41 -20.68 -4.48
C GLN A 72 -15.55 -21.62 -4.92
N SER A 73 -15.97 -22.55 -4.07
CA SER A 73 -17.07 -23.48 -4.38
C SER A 73 -18.45 -22.83 -4.38
N ALA A 74 -18.61 -21.70 -3.70
CA ALA A 74 -19.84 -20.91 -3.68
C ALA A 74 -19.96 -19.94 -4.87
N GLY A 75 -18.93 -19.80 -5.69
CA GLY A 75 -18.87 -18.86 -6.82
C GLY A 75 -18.68 -17.43 -6.36
N VAL A 76 -17.42 -17.05 -6.08
CA VAL A 76 -17.04 -15.69 -5.68
C VAL A 76 -16.26 -14.98 -6.79
N TYR A 77 -16.52 -13.70 -6.98
CA TYR A 77 -15.64 -12.82 -7.76
C TYR A 77 -14.70 -12.09 -6.81
N MET A 78 -13.41 -12.34 -6.94
CA MET A 78 -12.39 -11.66 -6.13
C MET A 78 -11.35 -10.99 -7.01
N LYS A 79 -10.94 -9.78 -6.62
CA LYS A 79 -9.91 -9.00 -7.30
C LYS A 79 -8.97 -8.39 -6.27
N GLN A 80 -7.67 -8.58 -6.45
CA GLN A 80 -6.65 -7.82 -5.74
C GLN A 80 -5.99 -6.85 -6.71
N MET A 81 -5.74 -5.64 -6.26
CA MET A 81 -4.99 -4.61 -6.96
C MET A 81 -3.79 -4.21 -6.11
N ASP A 82 -2.60 -4.35 -6.68
CA ASP A 82 -1.40 -3.76 -6.08
C ASP A 82 -1.44 -2.25 -6.32
N SER A 83 -1.26 -1.49 -5.27
CA SER A 83 -1.42 -0.03 -5.28
C SER A 83 -0.59 0.59 -4.15
N SER A 84 -0.18 1.83 -4.31
CA SER A 84 0.38 2.61 -3.20
C SER A 84 -0.69 2.91 -2.14
N ALA A 85 -0.27 3.29 -0.92
CA ALA A 85 -1.21 3.69 0.12
C ALA A 85 -2.15 4.83 -0.32
N ASN A 86 -1.66 5.79 -1.13
CA ASN A 86 -2.47 6.89 -1.65
C ASN A 86 -3.47 6.43 -2.71
N GLU A 87 -3.08 5.51 -3.58
CA GLU A 87 -3.99 4.90 -4.56
C GLU A 87 -5.03 4.03 -3.87
N SER A 88 -4.63 3.22 -2.87
CA SER A 88 -5.55 2.43 -2.05
C SER A 88 -6.64 3.30 -1.40
N LYS A 89 -6.25 4.47 -0.83
CA LYS A 89 -7.21 5.45 -0.29
C LYS A 89 -8.19 5.91 -1.36
N SER A 90 -7.71 6.22 -2.56
CA SER A 90 -8.54 6.68 -3.67
C SER A 90 -9.47 5.58 -4.18
N LEU A 91 -8.97 4.35 -4.34
CA LEU A 91 -9.76 3.21 -4.78
C LEU A 91 -10.89 2.87 -3.80
N VAL A 92 -10.61 2.91 -2.50
CA VAL A 92 -11.63 2.68 -1.47
C VAL A 92 -12.61 3.85 -1.39
N ALA A 93 -12.13 5.10 -1.37
CA ALA A 93 -12.99 6.28 -1.31
C ALA A 93 -13.96 6.37 -2.51
N THR A 94 -13.57 5.88 -3.68
CA THR A 94 -14.39 5.86 -4.90
C THR A 94 -15.22 4.58 -5.07
N GLY A 95 -15.17 3.65 -4.10
CA GLY A 95 -15.90 2.38 -4.17
C GLY A 95 -15.39 1.41 -5.24
N GLN A 96 -14.16 1.60 -5.73
CA GLN A 96 -13.49 0.69 -6.65
C GLN A 96 -12.82 -0.49 -5.93
N ALA A 97 -12.55 -0.35 -4.62
CA ALA A 97 -12.16 -1.41 -3.72
C ALA A 97 -13.05 -1.40 -2.47
N ASP A 98 -13.35 -2.57 -1.94
CA ASP A 98 -14.14 -2.72 -0.70
C ASP A 98 -13.26 -2.41 0.52
N ILE A 99 -12.02 -2.90 0.51
CA ILE A 99 -11.01 -2.74 1.57
C ILE A 99 -9.68 -2.30 0.92
N GLY A 100 -8.96 -1.43 1.61
CA GLY A 100 -7.56 -1.16 1.35
C GLY A 100 -6.70 -1.63 2.52
N PHE A 101 -5.63 -2.37 2.28
CA PHE A 101 -4.61 -2.66 3.29
C PHE A 101 -3.42 -1.75 3.06
N VAL A 102 -3.11 -0.90 4.04
CA VAL A 102 -2.18 0.22 3.89
C VAL A 102 -1.18 0.31 5.03
N ARG A 103 -0.02 0.88 4.72
CA ARG A 103 0.99 1.29 5.67
C ARG A 103 0.92 2.79 5.90
N LEU A 104 1.05 3.19 7.16
CA LEU A 104 1.26 4.56 7.57
C LEU A 104 2.60 4.68 8.27
N TRP A 105 3.36 5.70 7.94
CA TRP A 105 4.55 6.06 8.71
C TRP A 105 4.14 6.83 9.95
N THR A 106 4.63 6.44 11.12
CA THR A 106 4.23 7.07 12.41
C THR A 106 4.51 8.57 12.46
N CYS A 107 5.55 9.04 11.78
CA CYS A 107 5.90 10.46 11.65
C CYS A 107 4.84 11.28 10.89
N TYR A 108 4.03 10.66 10.02
CA TYR A 108 2.95 11.32 9.26
C TYR A 108 1.54 11.02 9.76
N LYS A 109 1.39 10.31 10.86
CA LYS A 109 0.09 9.83 11.38
C LYS A 109 -0.99 10.92 11.41
N ARG A 110 -0.65 12.14 11.83
CA ARG A 110 -1.59 13.26 11.90
C ARG A 110 -2.11 13.67 10.51
N ILE A 111 -1.23 13.72 9.52
CA ILE A 111 -1.58 14.09 8.14
C ILE A 111 -2.47 13.00 7.55
N GLU A 112 -2.13 11.74 7.77
CA GLU A 112 -2.89 10.59 7.31
C GLU A 112 -4.31 10.55 7.88
N GLN A 113 -4.47 10.80 9.17
CA GLN A 113 -5.79 10.88 9.80
C GLN A 113 -6.66 12.01 9.22
N GLN A 114 -6.05 13.16 8.91
CA GLN A 114 -6.76 14.24 8.24
C GLN A 114 -7.21 13.84 6.83
N GLN A 115 -6.37 13.14 6.08
CA GLN A 115 -6.72 12.63 4.74
C GLN A 115 -7.85 11.61 4.80
N PHE A 116 -7.81 10.64 5.72
CA PHE A 116 -8.92 9.68 5.90
C PHE A 116 -10.24 10.38 6.16
N ASN A 117 -10.23 11.35 7.07
CA ASN A 117 -11.43 12.13 7.37
C ASN A 117 -11.94 12.91 6.16
N ALA A 118 -11.05 13.57 5.42
CA ALA A 118 -11.40 14.33 4.22
C ALA A 118 -11.94 13.46 3.08
N MET A 119 -11.48 12.22 2.99
CA MET A 119 -11.90 11.25 1.97
C MET A 119 -13.09 10.38 2.41
N GLY A 120 -13.63 10.58 3.62
CA GLY A 120 -14.75 9.78 4.12
C GLY A 120 -14.36 8.33 4.41
N LEU A 121 -13.13 8.07 4.82
CA LEU A 121 -12.63 6.75 5.15
C LEU A 121 -12.62 6.50 6.66
N ILE A 122 -12.72 5.24 7.04
CA ILE A 122 -12.33 4.74 8.36
C ILE A 122 -10.98 4.03 8.21
N TYR A 123 -10.18 4.08 9.25
CA TYR A 123 -8.92 3.35 9.36
C TYR A 123 -8.95 2.50 10.63
N GLN A 124 -8.66 1.22 10.49
CA GLN A 124 -8.49 0.28 11.59
C GLN A 124 -7.05 -0.22 11.59
N GLN A 125 -6.32 0.18 12.63
CA GLN A 125 -4.96 -0.29 12.85
C GLN A 125 -4.99 -1.77 13.26
N VAL A 126 -4.08 -2.58 12.68
CA VAL A 126 -3.89 -3.99 13.05
C VAL A 126 -2.58 -4.22 13.80
N CYS A 127 -1.50 -3.52 13.44
CA CYS A 127 -0.26 -3.57 14.20
C CYS A 127 0.58 -2.29 14.02
N THR A 128 1.55 -2.13 14.91
CA THR A 128 2.70 -1.21 14.74
C THR A 128 3.97 -2.04 14.79
N THR A 129 4.85 -1.81 13.84
CA THR A 129 6.09 -2.57 13.73
C THR A 129 7.27 -1.66 13.37
N GLY A 130 8.49 -2.15 13.60
CA GLY A 130 9.72 -1.54 13.12
C GLY A 130 9.81 -1.56 11.59
N LEU A 131 10.96 -1.16 11.10
CA LEU A 131 11.32 -1.25 9.69
C LEU A 131 12.29 -2.41 9.48
N ALA A 132 12.33 -2.92 8.28
CA ALA A 132 13.32 -3.89 7.85
C ALA A 132 13.82 -3.53 6.44
N ILE A 133 15.00 -4.05 6.11
CA ILE A 133 15.50 -4.06 4.75
C ILE A 133 15.33 -5.44 4.13
N GLY A 134 15.06 -5.48 2.84
CA GLY A 134 15.16 -6.70 2.04
C GLY A 134 16.44 -6.69 1.21
N VAL A 135 17.22 -7.77 1.28
CA VAL A 135 18.46 -7.97 0.53
C VAL A 135 18.50 -9.34 -0.11
N GLY A 136 19.08 -9.44 -1.31
CA GLY A 136 19.25 -10.68 -2.03
C GLY A 136 20.68 -11.26 -1.95
N PRO A 137 20.91 -12.41 -2.58
CA PRO A 137 22.17 -13.17 -2.43
C PRO A 137 23.41 -12.46 -2.98
N LYS A 138 23.26 -11.40 -3.77
CA LYS A 138 24.35 -10.57 -4.26
C LYS A 138 24.80 -9.49 -3.27
N ASN A 139 23.97 -9.19 -2.26
CA ASN A 139 24.30 -8.23 -1.21
C ASN A 139 25.12 -8.93 -0.11
N PRO A 140 26.28 -8.38 0.31
CA PRO A 140 27.10 -8.97 1.36
C PRO A 140 26.38 -9.21 2.70
N LEU A 141 25.37 -8.40 3.03
CA LEU A 141 24.59 -8.53 4.26
C LEU A 141 23.71 -9.79 4.27
N TYR A 142 23.37 -10.32 3.08
CA TYR A 142 22.59 -11.55 2.96
C TYR A 142 23.26 -12.76 3.63
N HIS A 143 24.59 -12.87 3.50
CA HIS A 143 25.37 -14.00 3.99
C HIS A 143 25.83 -13.84 5.46
N GLN A 144 25.56 -12.69 6.07
CA GLN A 144 25.90 -12.43 7.46
C GLN A 144 24.74 -12.82 8.37
N ASP A 145 25.04 -13.38 9.53
CA ASP A 145 24.03 -13.66 10.56
C ASP A 145 23.85 -12.42 11.44
N LEU A 146 23.03 -11.48 10.90
CA LEU A 146 22.76 -10.19 11.54
C LEU A 146 21.37 -10.21 12.17
N GLU A 147 21.29 -9.85 13.44
CA GLU A 147 20.02 -9.62 14.12
C GLU A 147 19.35 -8.33 13.64
N CYS A 148 20.15 -7.32 13.26
CA CYS A 148 19.67 -6.04 12.77
C CYS A 148 20.78 -5.29 12.00
N VAL A 149 20.38 -4.25 11.27
CA VAL A 149 21.27 -3.31 10.58
C VAL A 149 20.94 -1.88 10.97
N SER A 150 21.95 -1.00 10.94
CA SER A 150 21.78 0.45 11.08
C SER A 150 21.82 1.14 9.71
N PRO A 151 21.26 2.35 9.56
CA PRO A 151 21.37 3.13 8.32
C PRO A 151 22.81 3.29 7.80
N SER A 152 23.77 3.46 8.69
CA SER A 152 25.18 3.60 8.33
C SER A 152 25.79 2.35 7.68
N MET A 153 25.27 1.16 7.98
CA MET A 153 25.70 -0.08 7.33
C MET A 153 25.21 -0.21 5.90
N LEU A 154 24.22 0.60 5.49
CA LEU A 154 23.63 0.61 4.16
C LEU A 154 24.33 1.58 3.22
N GLU A 155 25.24 2.42 3.74
CA GLU A 155 26.05 3.29 2.92
C GLU A 155 26.92 2.48 1.94
N GLY A 156 26.94 2.90 0.70
CA GLY A 156 27.69 2.17 -0.35
C GLY A 156 26.87 1.13 -1.11
N PHE A 157 25.66 0.76 -0.67
CA PHE A 157 24.74 -0.06 -1.44
C PHE A 157 23.74 0.79 -2.22
N SER A 158 23.15 0.19 -3.26
CA SER A 158 22.11 0.83 -4.06
C SER A 158 20.75 0.67 -3.39
N LEU A 159 19.93 1.74 -3.38
CA LEU A 159 18.57 1.73 -2.84
C LEU A 159 17.56 1.48 -3.94
N ILE A 160 16.68 0.51 -3.74
CA ILE A 160 15.45 0.36 -4.51
C ILE A 160 14.34 1.09 -3.75
N GLN A 161 13.79 2.11 -4.38
CA GLN A 161 12.75 2.95 -3.83
C GLN A 161 11.45 2.76 -4.59
N HIS A 162 10.34 2.59 -3.86
CA HIS A 162 9.05 2.58 -4.50
C HIS A 162 8.66 3.98 -4.97
N GLU A 163 8.03 4.09 -6.15
CA GLU A 163 7.67 5.36 -6.80
C GLU A 163 6.90 6.32 -5.87
N TYR A 164 6.04 5.83 -4.98
CA TYR A 164 5.29 6.68 -4.05
C TYR A 164 6.17 7.42 -3.02
N MET A 165 7.41 6.99 -2.82
CA MET A 165 8.40 7.63 -1.95
C MET A 165 9.29 8.61 -2.72
N ASP A 166 9.09 8.77 -4.02
CA ASP A 166 9.86 9.68 -4.88
C ASP A 166 9.08 10.98 -5.09
N GLY A 167 9.29 11.93 -4.20
CA GLY A 167 8.54 13.18 -4.15
C GLY A 167 7.23 13.11 -3.38
N GLY A 168 6.53 14.23 -3.30
CA GLY A 168 5.25 14.34 -2.62
C GLY A 168 5.35 14.39 -1.09
N PRO A 169 4.30 13.98 -0.35
CA PRO A 169 4.22 14.20 1.09
C PRO A 169 5.19 13.32 1.91
N TYR A 170 5.85 12.34 1.29
CA TYR A 170 6.78 11.41 1.95
C TYR A 170 8.21 11.56 1.43
N GLU A 171 8.53 12.66 0.75
CA GLU A 171 9.84 12.91 0.14
C GLU A 171 10.99 12.84 1.15
N ASP A 172 10.75 13.28 2.39
CA ASP A 172 11.72 13.29 3.48
C ASP A 172 11.76 11.99 4.30
N ILE A 173 11.01 10.95 3.93
CA ILE A 173 10.95 9.71 4.73
C ILE A 173 12.31 9.04 4.87
N LEU A 174 13.14 9.08 3.84
CA LEU A 174 14.48 8.50 3.88
C LEU A 174 15.37 9.24 4.88
N ASP A 175 15.27 10.58 4.93
CA ASP A 175 16.00 11.41 5.89
C ASP A 175 15.52 11.11 7.33
N GLN A 176 14.20 10.93 7.53
CA GLN A 176 13.62 10.54 8.82
C GLN A 176 14.11 9.16 9.29
N ILE A 177 14.37 8.25 8.35
CA ILE A 177 14.92 6.91 8.62
C ILE A 177 16.44 7.00 8.84
N GLY A 178 17.11 8.04 8.39
CA GLY A 178 18.56 8.22 8.46
C GLY A 178 19.30 7.68 7.23
N ILE A 179 18.60 7.45 6.11
CA ILE A 179 19.20 7.03 4.83
C ILE A 179 19.48 8.27 3.99
N THR A 180 20.63 8.89 4.20
CA THR A 180 21.02 10.12 3.51
C THR A 180 21.93 9.88 2.30
N ASN A 181 22.69 8.77 2.30
CA ASN A 181 23.68 8.43 1.31
C ASN A 181 23.48 7.02 0.77
N SER A 182 22.93 6.88 -0.41
CA SER A 182 22.93 5.63 -1.19
C SER A 182 23.86 5.79 -2.40
N ARG A 183 24.59 4.73 -2.76
CA ARG A 183 25.49 4.72 -3.93
C ARG A 183 24.74 5.03 -5.22
N SER A 184 23.57 4.43 -5.38
CA SER A 184 22.68 4.63 -6.52
C SER A 184 21.23 4.43 -6.05
N ARG A 185 20.28 4.96 -6.80
CA ARG A 185 18.86 4.81 -6.53
C ARG A 185 18.14 4.31 -7.77
N VAL A 186 17.29 3.30 -7.60
CA VAL A 186 16.34 2.85 -8.61
C VAL A 186 14.93 3.08 -8.10
N VAL A 187 14.11 3.78 -8.87
CA VAL A 187 12.72 4.06 -8.54
C VAL A 187 11.82 3.23 -9.44
N THR A 188 10.90 2.47 -8.86
CA THR A 188 9.96 1.61 -9.59
C THR A 188 8.67 1.38 -8.80
N SER A 189 7.55 1.23 -9.51
CA SER A 189 6.26 0.77 -8.95
C SER A 189 6.05 -0.74 -9.16
N SER A 190 6.93 -1.39 -9.92
CA SER A 190 6.79 -2.81 -10.27
C SER A 190 7.45 -3.72 -9.25
N ARG A 191 6.65 -4.54 -8.56
CA ARG A 191 7.15 -5.57 -7.64
C ARG A 191 8.06 -6.57 -8.35
N ALA A 192 7.73 -6.99 -9.56
CA ALA A 192 8.57 -7.91 -10.33
C ALA A 192 9.97 -7.33 -10.60
N VAL A 193 10.05 -6.02 -10.86
CA VAL A 193 11.34 -5.34 -11.03
C VAL A 193 12.11 -5.28 -9.71
N ILE A 194 11.43 -5.04 -8.58
CA ILE A 194 12.06 -5.07 -7.25
C ILE A 194 12.67 -6.46 -6.99
N GLU A 195 11.92 -7.52 -7.20
CA GLU A 195 12.39 -8.90 -7.00
C GLU A 195 13.60 -9.23 -7.89
N GLU A 196 13.56 -8.88 -9.17
CA GLU A 196 14.68 -9.07 -10.09
C GLU A 196 15.93 -8.27 -9.68
N LEU A 197 15.76 -7.02 -9.24
CA LEU A 197 16.87 -6.20 -8.77
C LEU A 197 17.51 -6.80 -7.51
N ILE A 198 16.69 -7.24 -6.55
CA ILE A 198 17.17 -7.90 -5.32
C ILE A 198 17.96 -9.18 -5.63
N GLN A 199 17.49 -9.99 -6.59
CA GLN A 199 18.17 -11.23 -6.97
C GLN A 199 19.49 -10.98 -7.68
N ASN A 200 19.58 -9.93 -8.49
CA ASN A 200 20.67 -9.76 -9.46
C ASN A 200 21.66 -8.65 -9.09
N THR A 201 21.42 -7.89 -8.02
CA THR A 201 22.27 -6.78 -7.59
C THR A 201 22.57 -6.82 -6.09
N ASP A 202 23.44 -5.94 -5.62
CA ASP A 202 23.70 -5.69 -4.20
C ASP A 202 22.73 -4.67 -3.58
N ALA A 203 21.66 -4.33 -4.28
CA ALA A 203 20.69 -3.35 -3.82
C ALA A 203 19.85 -3.87 -2.65
N TYR A 204 19.25 -2.92 -1.93
CA TYR A 204 18.30 -3.18 -0.85
C TYR A 204 17.03 -2.34 -1.03
N PHE A 205 15.93 -2.77 -0.43
CA PHE A 205 14.72 -1.96 -0.28
C PHE A 205 14.32 -1.87 1.20
N ILE A 206 13.49 -0.88 1.54
CA ILE A 206 13.01 -0.66 2.90
C ILE A 206 11.51 -0.93 2.96
N THR A 207 11.06 -1.65 3.98
CA THR A 207 9.65 -1.95 4.22
C THR A 207 9.33 -2.01 5.71
N ALA A 208 8.05 -2.17 6.04
CA ALA A 208 7.62 -2.53 7.39
C ALA A 208 8.12 -3.94 7.73
N ASP A 209 8.56 -4.15 8.96
CA ASP A 209 9.01 -5.46 9.43
C ASP A 209 7.82 -6.37 9.69
N THR A 210 7.45 -7.15 8.69
CA THR A 210 6.31 -8.07 8.71
C THR A 210 6.73 -9.54 8.58
N HIS A 211 8.03 -9.84 8.62
CA HIS A 211 8.55 -11.18 8.34
C HIS A 211 7.98 -12.26 9.27
N GLN A 212 7.55 -11.92 10.48
CA GLN A 212 6.95 -12.86 11.44
C GLN A 212 5.48 -13.22 11.13
N TYR A 213 4.83 -12.49 10.22
CA TYR A 213 3.39 -12.64 9.94
C TYR A 213 3.07 -13.40 8.66
N TYR A 214 4.07 -13.85 7.93
CA TYR A 214 3.89 -14.65 6.71
C TYR A 214 4.97 -15.72 6.58
N THR A 215 4.68 -16.76 5.80
CA THR A 215 5.64 -17.85 5.55
C THR A 215 6.69 -17.39 4.56
N PRO A 216 7.98 -17.33 4.92
CA PRO A 216 9.01 -16.87 4.01
C PRO A 216 9.35 -17.97 3.00
N GLU A 217 8.73 -17.96 1.84
CA GLU A 217 9.24 -18.62 0.63
C GLU A 217 10.16 -17.68 -0.16
N ASN A 218 10.66 -16.64 0.50
CA ASN A 218 11.28 -15.50 -0.17
C ASN A 218 12.73 -15.75 -0.51
N VAL A 219 13.07 -15.42 -1.72
CA VAL A 219 14.42 -15.42 -2.30
C VAL A 219 15.29 -14.30 -1.70
N HIS A 220 14.71 -13.39 -0.91
CA HIS A 220 15.40 -12.30 -0.22
C HIS A 220 15.34 -12.47 1.29
N LYS A 221 16.40 -12.00 1.97
CA LYS A 221 16.50 -11.98 3.43
C LYS A 221 15.98 -10.66 3.95
N MET A 222 15.07 -10.71 4.92
CA MET A 222 14.62 -9.54 5.65
C MET A 222 15.51 -9.36 6.91
N ILE A 223 16.03 -8.16 7.11
CA ILE A 223 16.86 -7.82 8.26
C ILE A 223 16.26 -6.58 8.94
N PRO A 224 15.91 -6.63 10.23
CA PRO A 224 15.39 -5.49 10.97
C PRO A 224 16.31 -4.27 10.91
N LEU A 225 15.74 -3.08 10.69
CA LEU A 225 16.45 -1.81 10.68
C LEU A 225 16.34 -1.15 12.05
N THR A 226 17.49 -0.81 12.64
CA THR A 226 17.55 -0.17 13.94
C THR A 226 18.17 1.23 13.84
N GLY A 227 18.10 2.02 14.92
CA GLY A 227 18.69 3.35 14.95
C GLY A 227 17.87 4.43 14.24
N CYS A 228 16.63 4.14 13.89
CA CYS A 228 15.66 5.14 13.45
C CYS A 228 14.44 5.18 14.38
N ASN A 229 13.81 6.35 14.48
CA ASN A 229 12.61 6.55 15.31
C ASN A 229 11.31 6.37 14.52
N VAL A 230 11.39 6.05 13.24
CA VAL A 230 10.23 5.82 12.37
C VAL A 230 9.77 4.39 12.54
N GLN A 231 8.46 4.22 12.74
CA GLN A 231 7.78 2.93 12.72
C GLN A 231 6.72 2.94 11.63
N ALA A 232 6.25 1.77 11.26
CA ALA A 232 5.13 1.56 10.37
C ALA A 232 3.90 1.10 11.16
N GLU A 233 2.77 1.77 10.97
CA GLU A 233 1.46 1.26 11.37
C GLU A 233 0.83 0.59 10.16
N LEU A 234 0.40 -0.65 10.30
CA LEU A 234 -0.35 -1.39 9.31
C LEU A 234 -1.81 -1.43 9.70
N GLY A 235 -2.68 -1.28 8.73
CA GLY A 235 -4.11 -1.30 8.98
C GLY A 235 -4.92 -1.41 7.70
N TRP A 236 -6.22 -1.60 7.87
CA TRP A 236 -7.14 -1.59 6.74
C TRP A 236 -8.01 -0.32 6.76
N ILE A 237 -8.43 0.07 5.57
CA ILE A 237 -9.32 1.20 5.34
C ILE A 237 -10.58 0.74 4.62
N ALA A 238 -11.71 1.38 4.93
CA ALA A 238 -12.99 1.20 4.28
C ALA A 238 -13.76 2.51 4.19
N GLN A 239 -14.82 2.57 3.39
CA GLN A 239 -15.69 3.74 3.33
C GLN A 239 -16.46 3.92 4.64
N ARG A 240 -16.47 5.14 5.16
CA ARG A 240 -17.25 5.49 6.35
C ARG A 240 -18.74 5.44 6.05
N GLY A 241 -19.49 4.79 6.95
CA GLY A 241 -20.95 4.71 6.84
C GLY A 241 -21.46 3.69 5.82
N ILE A 242 -20.58 2.97 5.15
CA ILE A 242 -20.95 1.84 4.27
C ILE A 242 -20.69 0.54 5.03
N ALA A 243 -21.72 -0.29 5.16
CA ALA A 243 -21.57 -1.61 5.78
C ALA A 243 -20.71 -2.52 4.89
N LEU A 244 -19.73 -3.18 5.48
CA LEU A 244 -18.92 -4.17 4.79
C LEU A 244 -19.77 -5.39 4.39
N SER A 245 -19.49 -5.94 3.22
CA SER A 245 -20.08 -7.21 2.80
C SER A 245 -19.63 -8.36 3.74
N PRO A 246 -20.37 -9.47 3.83
CA PRO A 246 -19.96 -10.61 4.64
C PRO A 246 -18.55 -11.12 4.29
N VAL A 247 -18.17 -11.09 3.01
CA VAL A 247 -16.85 -11.50 2.53
C VAL A 247 -15.78 -10.51 2.99
N ALA A 248 -16.04 -9.20 2.91
CA ALA A 248 -15.13 -8.16 3.37
C ALA A 248 -14.95 -8.20 4.90
N LEU A 249 -16.01 -8.43 5.67
CA LEU A 249 -15.93 -8.63 7.13
C LEU A 249 -15.09 -9.86 7.50
N GLU A 250 -15.26 -10.96 6.77
CA GLU A 250 -14.47 -12.16 6.99
C GLU A 250 -12.99 -11.90 6.68
N TYR A 251 -12.69 -11.19 5.58
CA TYR A 251 -11.34 -10.80 5.24
C TYR A 251 -10.68 -10.00 6.37
N THR A 252 -11.34 -8.93 6.85
CA THR A 252 -10.76 -8.09 7.91
C THR A 252 -10.51 -8.89 9.18
N ARG A 253 -11.42 -9.79 9.57
CA ARG A 253 -11.23 -10.67 10.72
C ARG A 253 -10.05 -11.62 10.56
N MET A 254 -9.93 -12.29 9.42
CA MET A 254 -8.80 -13.18 9.12
C MET A 254 -7.48 -12.42 9.11
N LEU A 255 -7.49 -11.20 8.54
CA LEU A 255 -6.32 -10.34 8.50
C LEU A 255 -5.90 -9.92 9.93
N GLU A 256 -6.81 -9.45 10.77
CA GLU A 256 -6.53 -9.07 12.16
C GLU A 256 -5.95 -10.24 12.97
N GLN A 257 -6.44 -11.46 12.75
CA GLN A 257 -5.95 -12.67 13.42
C GLN A 257 -4.48 -13.00 13.08
N ARG A 258 -3.98 -12.56 11.92
CA ARG A 258 -2.56 -12.75 11.54
C ARG A 258 -1.59 -11.94 12.39
N PHE A 259 -2.06 -10.89 13.04
CA PHE A 259 -1.23 -9.96 13.80
C PHE A 259 -1.40 -10.10 15.33
N ILE A 260 -2.10 -11.13 15.79
CA ILE A 260 -2.23 -11.51 17.19
C ILE A 260 -1.22 -12.61 17.53
#